data_4f66231fd8fcdf0b04826604917d5426
#
_entry.id   4f66231fd8fcdf0b04826604917d5426
#
_cell.length_a   1.000
_cell.length_b   1.000
_cell.length_c   1.000
_cell.angle_alpha   90.00
_cell.angle_beta   90.00
_cell.angle_gamma   90.00
#
_symmetry.space_group_name_H-M   'P 1'
#
loop_
_entity.id
_entity.type
_entity.pdbx_description
1 polymer ?
#
loop_
_entity_poly.entity_id
_entity_poly.type
_entity_poly.pdbx_seq_one_letter_code
_entity_poly.pdbx_strand_id
1 'polypeptide(L)'
;MRIPTFFWEYVGNKEKVTVKADEHYLEITGMVETPVSIALNQLHKHIPQTTGRRRFYCVNGWSLECEWTGFRLADFLALANPQGKFVKAKSLGGYVDITSIETLLRGDSWLVTHMDGEPLSFKRGQPVRLMVFDLYQFKGVKALKSIEIIDSYEKGTWSSVGYTDATIQPYPHKALDLNEERMPEPHLLELFEKSQIEGESL
;
A
#
# COMPACT_ATOMS: atom_id res chain seq x y z
N MET A 1 11.86 8.29 15.78
CA MET A 1 11.02 9.08 14.83
C MET A 1 9.55 8.83 15.16
N ARG A 2 8.75 9.87 15.40
CA ARG A 2 7.29 9.74 15.61
C ARG A 2 6.62 9.74 14.24
N ILE A 3 6.18 8.58 13.78
CA ILE A 3 5.40 8.47 12.55
C ILE A 3 3.97 8.94 12.89
N PRO A 4 3.36 9.81 12.07
CA PRO A 4 2.03 10.32 12.34
C PRO A 4 0.97 9.25 12.54
N THR A 5 0.08 9.42 13.50
CA THR A 5 -0.94 8.43 13.85
C THR A 5 -1.98 8.22 12.74
N PHE A 6 -2.34 9.27 11.98
CA PHE A 6 -3.26 9.18 10.85
C PHE A 6 -2.75 8.29 9.69
N PHE A 7 -1.45 7.99 9.65
CA PHE A 7 -0.89 6.99 8.72
C PHE A 7 -1.58 5.63 8.81
N TRP A 8 -2.37 5.42 9.84
CA TRP A 8 -2.74 4.13 10.35
C TRP A 8 -4.16 3.66 10.08
N GLU A 9 -5.10 4.57 9.87
CA GLU A 9 -6.47 4.27 10.25
C GLU A 9 -7.38 3.76 9.12
N TYR A 10 -6.94 3.82 7.87
CA TYR A 10 -7.78 3.39 6.75
C TYR A 10 -7.52 1.94 6.30
N VAL A 11 -7.78 1.01 7.19
CA VAL A 11 -7.94 -0.41 6.83
C VAL A 11 -9.40 -0.89 6.93
N GLY A 12 -10.34 0.02 7.14
CA GLY A 12 -11.74 -0.34 7.35
C GLY A 12 -12.00 -0.90 8.76
N ASN A 13 -12.84 -1.91 8.89
CA ASN A 13 -13.24 -2.45 10.20
C ASN A 13 -12.06 -3.04 10.98
N LYS A 14 -11.69 -2.38 12.08
CA LYS A 14 -10.55 -2.72 12.95
C LYS A 14 -10.60 -4.15 13.50
N GLU A 15 -11.79 -4.71 13.72
CA GLU A 15 -11.97 -6.03 14.31
C GLU A 15 -11.60 -7.19 13.38
N LYS A 16 -11.56 -6.94 12.07
CA LYS A 16 -11.33 -7.98 11.05
C LYS A 16 -9.88 -8.07 10.55
N VAL A 17 -8.97 -7.25 11.07
CA VAL A 17 -7.65 -7.05 10.45
C VAL A 17 -6.51 -7.79 11.17
N THR A 18 -6.78 -8.41 12.31
CA THR A 18 -5.74 -9.14 13.05
C THR A 18 -5.69 -10.59 12.56
N VAL A 19 -4.89 -10.83 11.53
CA VAL A 19 -4.62 -12.17 11.00
C VAL A 19 -3.13 -12.44 11.10
N LYS A 20 -2.74 -13.64 11.55
CA LYS A 20 -1.35 -14.07 11.56
C LYS A 20 -0.89 -14.40 10.14
N ALA A 21 0.41 -14.26 9.89
CA ALA A 21 0.98 -14.50 8.56
C ALA A 21 0.82 -15.96 8.07
N ASP A 22 0.77 -16.92 8.97
CA ASP A 22 0.54 -18.35 8.69
C ASP A 22 -0.94 -18.69 8.41
N GLU A 23 -1.85 -17.83 8.85
CA GLU A 23 -3.29 -17.96 8.62
C GLU A 23 -3.78 -17.09 7.45
N HIS A 24 -2.88 -16.27 6.87
CA HIS A 24 -3.22 -15.33 5.82
C HIS A 24 -2.88 -15.86 4.43
N TYR A 25 -3.90 -15.92 3.57
CA TYR A 25 -3.74 -16.26 2.15
C TYR A 25 -3.85 -15.02 1.30
N LEU A 26 -2.92 -14.88 0.35
CA LEU A 26 -2.99 -13.92 -0.74
C LEU A 26 -3.59 -14.56 -1.97
N GLU A 27 -4.60 -13.92 -2.51
CA GLU A 27 -5.36 -14.45 -3.65
C GLU A 27 -5.20 -13.53 -4.86
N ILE A 28 -5.08 -14.14 -6.05
CA ILE A 28 -5.28 -13.47 -7.34
C ILE A 28 -6.41 -14.17 -8.07
N THR A 29 -7.43 -13.41 -8.41
CA THR A 29 -8.66 -13.90 -9.06
C THR A 29 -9.09 -13.00 -10.22
N GLY A 30 -10.25 -13.26 -10.80
CA GLY A 30 -10.80 -12.46 -11.89
C GLY A 30 -10.28 -12.91 -13.24
N MET A 31 -9.92 -11.97 -14.12
CA MET A 31 -9.45 -12.23 -15.48
C MET A 31 -7.98 -12.68 -15.47
N VAL A 32 -7.74 -13.91 -15.09
CA VAL A 32 -6.44 -14.57 -15.02
C VAL A 32 -6.49 -15.93 -15.72
N GLU A 33 -5.35 -16.39 -16.22
CA GLU A 33 -5.26 -17.74 -16.77
C GLU A 33 -5.35 -18.79 -15.66
N THR A 34 -4.65 -18.56 -14.54
CA THR A 34 -4.61 -19.46 -13.39
C THR A 34 -4.88 -18.67 -12.10
N PRO A 35 -6.01 -18.87 -11.43
CA PRO A 35 -6.22 -18.28 -10.10
C PRO A 35 -5.16 -18.75 -9.09
N VAL A 36 -4.71 -17.85 -8.24
CA VAL A 36 -3.66 -18.10 -7.25
C VAL A 36 -4.22 -17.93 -5.85
N SER A 37 -3.87 -18.85 -4.93
CA SER A 37 -4.11 -18.72 -3.51
C SER A 37 -2.91 -19.30 -2.75
N ILE A 38 -2.09 -18.44 -2.15
CA ILE A 38 -0.84 -18.84 -1.49
C ILE A 38 -0.82 -18.29 -0.07
N ALA A 39 -0.51 -19.14 0.89
CA ALA A 39 -0.27 -18.70 2.27
C ALA A 39 0.94 -17.74 2.30
N LEU A 40 0.80 -16.60 2.97
CA LEU A 40 1.82 -15.55 2.98
C LEU A 40 3.19 -16.06 3.44
N ASN A 41 3.22 -16.95 4.44
CA ASN A 41 4.45 -17.56 4.94
C ASN A 41 5.10 -18.55 3.94
N GLN A 42 4.41 -18.93 2.87
CA GLN A 42 4.92 -19.82 1.81
C GLN A 42 5.31 -19.05 0.53
N LEU A 43 5.01 -17.75 0.46
CA LEU A 43 5.19 -16.96 -0.75
C LEU A 43 6.65 -16.96 -1.24
N HIS A 44 7.62 -16.97 -0.32
CA HIS A 44 9.07 -17.07 -0.61
C HIS A 44 9.50 -18.34 -1.37
N LYS A 45 8.64 -19.37 -1.40
CA LYS A 45 8.91 -20.59 -2.18
C LYS A 45 8.52 -20.45 -3.65
N HIS A 46 7.72 -19.47 -3.96
CA HIS A 46 7.18 -19.24 -5.32
C HIS A 46 7.85 -18.05 -6.02
N ILE A 47 8.19 -17.01 -5.28
CA ILE A 47 8.81 -15.79 -5.81
C ILE A 47 9.91 -15.28 -4.88
N PRO A 48 10.95 -14.61 -5.41
CA PRO A 48 12.06 -14.13 -4.61
C PRO A 48 11.62 -13.02 -3.64
N GLN A 49 12.09 -13.12 -2.39
CA GLN A 49 11.99 -12.03 -1.44
C GLN A 49 13.01 -10.94 -1.81
N THR A 50 12.65 -9.69 -1.62
CA THR A 50 13.50 -8.54 -1.91
C THR A 50 13.52 -7.58 -0.72
N THR A 51 14.67 -6.93 -0.52
CA THR A 51 14.85 -5.89 0.51
C THR A 51 15.49 -4.68 -0.14
N GLY A 52 15.07 -3.50 0.26
CA GLY A 52 15.67 -2.27 -0.23
C GLY A 52 15.05 -1.02 0.36
N ARG A 53 15.84 0.06 0.34
CA ARG A 53 15.38 1.37 0.80
C ARG A 53 14.53 2.02 -0.29
N ARG A 54 13.36 2.50 0.10
CA ARG A 54 12.43 3.20 -0.77
C ARG A 54 11.75 4.33 -0.03
N ARG A 55 11.59 5.43 -0.72
CA ARG A 55 10.80 6.56 -0.24
C ARG A 55 9.36 6.41 -0.71
N PHE A 56 8.43 6.69 0.14
CA PHE A 56 7.04 6.82 -0.23
C PHE A 56 6.49 8.19 0.19
N TYR A 57 5.40 8.59 -0.45
CA TYR A 57 4.80 9.89 -0.29
C TYR A 57 3.34 9.76 0.10
N CYS A 58 2.94 10.54 1.11
CA CYS A 58 1.55 10.68 1.51
C CYS A 58 0.95 11.89 0.81
N VAL A 59 -0.29 11.77 0.35
CA VAL A 59 -1.03 12.89 -0.24
C VAL A 59 -1.20 14.07 0.74
N ASN A 60 -1.11 13.82 2.03
CA ASN A 60 -1.15 14.85 3.07
C ASN A 60 0.16 15.66 3.19
N GLY A 61 1.08 15.54 2.24
CA GLY A 61 2.25 16.42 2.13
C GLY A 61 3.47 15.98 2.93
N TRP A 62 3.58 14.71 3.32
CA TRP A 62 4.79 14.18 3.96
C TRP A 62 5.33 12.94 3.24
N SER A 63 6.60 12.64 3.45
CA SER A 63 7.29 11.47 2.91
C SER A 63 8.13 10.79 3.96
N LEU A 64 8.44 9.53 3.73
CA LEU A 64 9.30 8.72 4.61
C LEU A 64 10.10 7.75 3.76
N GLU A 65 11.41 7.66 4.04
CA GLU A 65 12.28 6.64 3.50
C GLU A 65 12.61 5.59 4.55
N CYS A 66 12.34 4.34 4.23
CA CYS A 66 12.60 3.20 5.10
C CYS A 66 13.22 2.06 4.31
N GLU A 67 13.77 1.09 5.03
CA GLU A 67 14.04 -0.21 4.45
C GLU A 67 12.77 -1.06 4.46
N TRP A 68 12.44 -1.60 3.29
CA TRP A 68 11.27 -2.46 3.08
C TRP A 68 11.73 -3.85 2.70
N THR A 69 11.08 -4.87 3.28
CA THR A 69 11.26 -6.26 2.88
C THR A 69 9.92 -6.84 2.47
N GLY A 70 9.92 -7.54 1.34
CA GLY A 70 8.70 -8.12 0.77
C GLY A 70 8.96 -8.80 -0.56
N PHE A 71 8.02 -8.68 -1.48
CA PHE A 71 8.01 -9.35 -2.78
C PHE A 71 7.61 -8.34 -3.85
N ARG A 72 8.20 -8.42 -5.04
CA ARG A 72 7.78 -7.58 -6.16
C ARG A 72 6.38 -7.98 -6.60
N LEU A 73 5.52 -6.99 -6.80
CA LEU A 73 4.16 -7.25 -7.28
C LEU A 73 4.17 -7.90 -8.67
N ALA A 74 5.11 -7.52 -9.54
CA ALA A 74 5.27 -8.11 -10.86
C ALA A 74 5.44 -9.64 -10.80
N ASP A 75 6.31 -10.12 -9.90
CA ASP A 75 6.56 -11.56 -9.76
C ASP A 75 5.31 -12.29 -9.24
N PHE A 76 4.57 -11.66 -8.32
CA PHE A 76 3.32 -12.24 -7.81
C PHE A 76 2.22 -12.30 -8.88
N LEU A 77 2.03 -11.23 -9.65
CA LEU A 77 1.08 -11.20 -10.75
C LEU A 77 1.42 -12.22 -11.86
N ALA A 78 2.71 -12.43 -12.13
CA ALA A 78 3.16 -13.39 -13.13
C ALA A 78 2.71 -14.82 -12.82
N LEU A 79 2.52 -15.19 -11.55
CA LEU A 79 2.00 -16.51 -11.17
C LEU A 79 0.59 -16.79 -11.71
N ALA A 80 -0.21 -15.74 -11.89
CA ALA A 80 -1.60 -15.83 -12.33
C ALA A 80 -1.79 -15.59 -13.84
N ASN A 81 -0.77 -15.05 -14.53
CA ASN A 81 -0.84 -14.61 -15.92
C ASN A 81 -2.08 -13.76 -16.22
N PRO A 82 -2.12 -12.50 -15.75
CA PRO A 82 -3.29 -11.65 -15.84
C PRO A 82 -3.69 -11.34 -17.30
N GLN A 83 -4.99 -11.40 -17.59
CA GLN A 83 -5.59 -11.17 -18.91
C GLN A 83 -6.41 -9.87 -18.97
N GLY A 84 -6.62 -9.19 -17.84
CA GLY A 84 -7.32 -7.91 -17.73
C GLY A 84 -6.36 -6.73 -17.68
N LYS A 85 -6.92 -5.53 -17.49
CA LYS A 85 -6.16 -4.26 -17.56
C LYS A 85 -5.90 -3.63 -16.19
N PHE A 86 -6.68 -3.96 -15.18
CA PHE A 86 -6.61 -3.32 -13.87
C PHE A 86 -6.48 -4.36 -12.75
N VAL A 87 -5.76 -3.95 -11.72
CA VAL A 87 -5.71 -4.61 -10.43
C VAL A 87 -6.71 -3.91 -9.51
N LYS A 88 -7.67 -4.66 -8.98
CA LYS A 88 -8.53 -4.29 -7.88
C LYS A 88 -8.01 -4.94 -6.62
N ALA A 89 -7.25 -4.16 -5.85
CA ALA A 89 -6.65 -4.61 -4.60
C ALA A 89 -7.63 -4.39 -3.44
N LYS A 90 -7.87 -5.43 -2.63
CA LYS A 90 -8.84 -5.41 -1.52
C LYS A 90 -8.13 -5.69 -0.20
N SER A 91 -8.41 -4.88 0.82
CA SER A 91 -7.92 -5.11 2.17
C SER A 91 -8.84 -6.04 2.96
N LEU A 92 -8.34 -6.61 4.06
CA LEU A 92 -9.13 -7.34 5.05
C LEU A 92 -10.23 -6.45 5.67
N GLY A 93 -9.96 -5.15 5.78
CA GLY A 93 -10.88 -4.17 6.38
C GLY A 93 -11.92 -3.59 5.42
N GLY A 94 -11.89 -3.96 4.13
CA GLY A 94 -12.85 -3.46 3.14
C GLY A 94 -12.38 -2.26 2.32
N TYR A 95 -11.17 -1.74 2.57
CA TYR A 95 -10.57 -0.75 1.67
C TYR A 95 -10.30 -1.36 0.29
N VAL A 96 -10.58 -0.60 -0.77
CA VAL A 96 -10.37 -1.03 -2.15
C VAL A 96 -9.65 0.05 -2.92
N ASP A 97 -8.64 -0.34 -3.70
CA ASP A 97 -8.02 0.51 -4.70
C ASP A 97 -7.95 -0.17 -6.06
N ILE A 98 -8.08 0.62 -7.12
CA ILE A 98 -7.96 0.17 -8.49
C ILE A 98 -6.83 0.93 -9.19
N THR A 99 -5.88 0.18 -9.76
CA THR A 99 -4.77 0.76 -10.53
C THR A 99 -4.51 -0.09 -11.77
N SER A 100 -4.13 0.54 -12.90
CA SER A 100 -3.82 -0.21 -14.11
C SER A 100 -2.61 -1.14 -13.90
N ILE A 101 -2.64 -2.33 -14.48
CA ILE A 101 -1.52 -3.28 -14.45
C ILE A 101 -0.28 -2.63 -15.05
N GLU A 102 -0.42 -1.89 -16.15
CA GLU A 102 0.69 -1.17 -16.79
C GLU A 102 1.37 -0.21 -15.80
N THR A 103 0.61 0.60 -15.06
CA THR A 103 1.16 1.51 -14.05
C THR A 103 1.90 0.76 -12.94
N LEU A 104 1.33 -0.32 -12.45
CA LEU A 104 1.93 -1.12 -11.38
C LEU A 104 3.20 -1.87 -11.82
N LEU A 105 3.23 -2.35 -13.06
CA LEU A 105 4.40 -3.07 -13.60
C LEU A 105 5.52 -2.11 -14.02
N ARG A 106 5.19 -0.90 -14.48
CA ARG A 106 6.18 0.13 -14.80
C ARG A 106 6.77 0.76 -13.55
N GLY A 107 5.96 0.89 -12.51
CA GLY A 107 6.37 1.41 -11.22
C GLY A 107 7.03 0.37 -10.32
N ASP A 108 7.61 0.84 -9.22
CA ASP A 108 8.20 -0.03 -8.21
C ASP A 108 7.12 -0.40 -7.18
N SER A 109 6.40 -1.50 -7.43
CA SER A 109 5.28 -1.96 -6.61
C SER A 109 5.63 -3.25 -5.89
N TRP A 110 5.43 -3.27 -4.56
CA TRP A 110 5.81 -4.40 -3.71
C TRP A 110 4.69 -4.83 -2.77
N LEU A 111 4.66 -6.12 -2.48
CA LEU A 111 3.93 -6.72 -1.37
C LEU A 111 4.87 -6.75 -0.16
N VAL A 112 4.85 -5.73 0.70
CA VAL A 112 5.78 -5.62 1.82
C VAL A 112 5.24 -6.29 3.07
N THR A 113 6.12 -6.96 3.81
CA THR A 113 5.84 -7.66 5.07
C THR A 113 6.61 -7.08 6.25
N HIS A 114 7.75 -6.39 6.00
CA HIS A 114 8.61 -5.79 7.02
C HIS A 114 8.97 -4.35 6.68
N MET A 115 9.26 -3.59 7.71
CA MET A 115 9.75 -2.23 7.63
C MET A 115 10.87 -2.05 8.66
N ASP A 116 12.06 -1.61 8.23
CA ASP A 116 13.27 -1.45 9.05
C ASP A 116 13.62 -2.73 9.83
N GLY A 117 13.53 -3.89 9.15
CA GLY A 117 13.82 -5.21 9.71
C GLY A 117 12.70 -5.86 10.54
N GLU A 118 11.70 -5.09 10.96
CA GLU A 118 10.61 -5.57 11.81
C GLU A 118 9.34 -5.92 11.00
N PRO A 119 8.60 -6.97 11.38
CA PRO A 119 7.31 -7.25 10.77
C PRO A 119 6.37 -6.05 10.85
N LEU A 120 5.55 -5.86 9.84
CA LEU A 120 4.56 -4.79 9.84
C LEU A 120 3.64 -4.90 11.07
N SER A 121 3.50 -3.80 11.81
CA SER A 121 2.49 -3.71 12.86
C SER A 121 1.09 -3.55 12.25
N PHE A 122 0.04 -3.73 13.06
CA PHE A 122 -1.35 -3.45 12.68
C PHE A 122 -1.49 -2.07 12.01
N LYS A 123 -0.95 -1.05 12.64
CA LYS A 123 -0.98 0.32 12.12
C LYS A 123 -0.26 0.48 10.78
N ARG A 124 0.70 -0.34 10.47
CA ARG A 124 1.48 -0.32 9.22
C ARG A 124 0.91 -1.23 8.14
N GLY A 125 -0.15 -1.99 8.45
CA GLY A 125 -0.88 -2.80 7.48
C GLY A 125 -0.47 -4.25 7.46
N GLN A 126 -0.18 -4.84 8.65
CA GLN A 126 0.05 -6.28 8.79
C GLN A 126 -1.10 -7.10 8.20
N PRO A 127 -0.83 -8.37 7.81
CA PRO A 127 0.48 -8.99 7.75
C PRO A 127 1.27 -8.61 6.49
N VAL A 128 0.60 -8.04 5.49
CA VAL A 128 1.18 -7.62 4.22
C VAL A 128 0.44 -6.41 3.68
N ARG A 129 1.16 -5.50 3.04
CA ARG A 129 0.56 -4.35 2.35
C ARG A 129 1.08 -4.22 0.93
N LEU A 130 0.23 -3.75 0.05
CA LEU A 130 0.64 -3.27 -1.26
C LEU A 130 1.24 -1.87 -1.10
N MET A 131 2.50 -1.73 -1.51
CA MET A 131 3.19 -0.44 -1.66
C MET A 131 3.36 -0.15 -3.14
N VAL A 132 3.06 1.08 -3.54
CA VAL A 132 3.26 1.57 -4.91
C VAL A 132 4.14 2.82 -4.79
N PHE A 133 5.46 2.64 -4.86
CA PHE A 133 6.43 3.68 -4.47
C PHE A 133 6.41 4.91 -5.39
N ASP A 134 6.01 4.75 -6.65
CA ASP A 134 5.90 5.83 -7.62
C ASP A 134 4.57 6.61 -7.56
N LEU A 135 3.65 6.16 -6.70
CA LEU A 135 2.35 6.81 -6.51
C LEU A 135 2.18 7.29 -5.07
N TYR A 136 1.23 8.18 -4.85
CA TYR A 136 0.80 8.51 -3.50
C TYR A 136 0.20 7.28 -2.80
N GLN A 137 0.50 7.13 -1.51
CA GLN A 137 0.22 5.89 -0.77
C GLN A 137 -1.26 5.62 -0.46
N PHE A 138 -2.18 6.47 -0.86
CA PHE A 138 -3.59 6.08 -0.91
C PHE A 138 -3.87 5.05 -2.01
N LYS A 139 -2.97 4.92 -3.01
CA LYS A 139 -2.99 3.84 -4.02
C LYS A 139 -2.45 2.52 -3.46
N GLY A 140 -1.74 2.54 -2.34
CA GLY A 140 -1.31 1.35 -1.61
C GLY A 140 -2.42 0.80 -0.72
N VAL A 141 -2.43 -0.52 -0.49
CA VAL A 141 -3.46 -1.21 0.29
C VAL A 141 -2.84 -1.88 1.51
N LYS A 142 -3.22 -1.42 2.71
CA LYS A 142 -2.84 -2.05 3.98
C LYS A 142 -3.65 -3.33 4.21
N ALA A 143 -3.05 -4.30 4.90
CA ALA A 143 -3.68 -5.57 5.21
C ALA A 143 -4.32 -6.18 3.94
N LEU A 144 -3.52 -6.29 2.90
CA LEU A 144 -3.96 -6.79 1.60
C LEU A 144 -4.51 -8.20 1.75
N LYS A 145 -5.74 -8.42 1.30
CA LYS A 145 -6.40 -9.71 1.28
C LYS A 145 -6.29 -10.37 -0.09
N SER A 146 -6.67 -9.65 -1.13
CA SER A 146 -6.77 -10.21 -2.47
C SER A 146 -6.55 -9.17 -3.55
N ILE A 147 -6.17 -9.67 -4.72
CA ILE A 147 -6.09 -8.96 -5.98
C ILE A 147 -7.10 -9.60 -6.93
N GLU A 148 -7.97 -8.80 -7.50
CA GLU A 148 -8.88 -9.22 -8.57
C GLU A 148 -8.48 -8.50 -9.86
N ILE A 149 -8.26 -9.25 -10.91
CA ILE A 149 -7.95 -8.70 -12.23
C ILE A 149 -9.25 -8.41 -12.97
N ILE A 150 -9.42 -7.17 -13.42
CA ILE A 150 -10.62 -6.70 -14.11
C ILE A 150 -10.25 -5.99 -15.41
N ASP A 151 -11.18 -5.90 -16.35
CA ASP A 151 -10.94 -5.24 -17.65
C ASP A 151 -11.40 -3.78 -17.67
N SER A 152 -12.37 -3.42 -16.86
CA SER A 152 -12.93 -2.07 -16.78
C SER A 152 -12.52 -1.37 -15.50
N TYR A 153 -12.19 -0.08 -15.60
CA TYR A 153 -11.89 0.74 -14.44
C TYR A 153 -13.13 0.93 -13.55
N GLU A 154 -12.92 0.82 -12.25
CA GLU A 154 -13.89 1.16 -11.22
C GLU A 154 -13.25 2.16 -10.23
N LYS A 155 -14.06 2.95 -9.53
CA LYS A 155 -13.55 3.84 -8.49
C LYS A 155 -13.22 3.06 -7.22
N GLY A 156 -12.02 3.26 -6.70
CA GLY A 156 -11.61 2.79 -5.37
C GLY A 156 -12.18 3.66 -4.25
N THR A 157 -11.83 3.32 -3.02
CA THR A 157 -12.34 4.01 -1.82
C THR A 157 -12.09 5.51 -1.87
N TRP A 158 -10.85 5.96 -2.13
CA TRP A 158 -10.53 7.38 -2.17
C TRP A 158 -10.97 8.07 -3.46
N SER A 159 -10.91 7.38 -4.59
CA SER A 159 -11.37 7.94 -5.86
C SER A 159 -12.87 8.19 -5.86
N SER A 160 -13.65 7.41 -5.11
CA SER A 160 -15.09 7.60 -4.98
C SER A 160 -15.46 8.87 -4.22
N VAL A 161 -14.55 9.40 -3.40
CA VAL A 161 -14.73 10.66 -2.66
C VAL A 161 -13.94 11.83 -3.26
N GLY A 162 -13.44 11.70 -4.49
CA GLY A 162 -12.90 12.81 -5.28
C GLY A 162 -11.37 12.85 -5.41
N TYR A 163 -10.63 11.88 -4.87
CA TYR A 163 -9.20 11.78 -5.16
C TYR A 163 -8.99 11.33 -6.60
N THR A 164 -8.01 11.94 -7.28
CA THR A 164 -7.72 11.59 -8.67
C THR A 164 -6.86 10.34 -8.76
N ASP A 165 -7.20 9.44 -9.68
CA ASP A 165 -6.41 8.25 -9.96
C ASP A 165 -5.17 8.50 -10.81
N ALA A 166 -5.03 9.71 -11.38
CA ALA A 166 -3.92 10.10 -12.24
C ALA A 166 -2.66 10.55 -11.47
N THR A 167 -2.51 10.18 -10.21
CA THR A 167 -1.45 10.70 -9.35
C THR A 167 -0.17 9.90 -9.42
N ILE A 168 0.58 10.09 -10.50
CA ILE A 168 2.04 10.03 -10.46
C ILE A 168 2.49 11.14 -9.52
N GLN A 169 3.43 10.86 -8.64
CA GLN A 169 3.98 11.82 -7.68
C GLN A 169 4.43 13.12 -8.39
N PRO A 170 3.73 14.24 -8.22
CA PRO A 170 4.18 15.46 -8.91
C PRO A 170 5.17 16.30 -8.08
N TYR A 171 5.33 16.05 -6.76
CA TYR A 171 6.03 17.02 -5.89
C TYR A 171 6.88 16.39 -4.77
N PRO A 172 7.97 15.69 -5.08
CA PRO A 172 8.87 15.20 -4.02
C PRO A 172 9.49 16.34 -3.20
N HIS A 173 9.62 17.53 -3.76
CA HIS A 173 10.24 18.70 -3.14
C HIS A 173 9.31 19.57 -2.28
N LYS A 174 8.01 19.28 -2.24
CA LYS A 174 7.03 19.97 -1.37
C LYS A 174 6.51 19.11 -0.23
N ALA A 175 6.86 17.81 -0.21
CA ALA A 175 6.47 16.94 0.89
C ALA A 175 7.42 17.10 2.06
N LEU A 176 6.88 17.19 3.27
CA LEU A 176 7.65 17.12 4.50
C LEU A 176 8.44 15.79 4.53
N ASP A 177 9.76 15.86 4.56
CA ASP A 177 10.60 14.68 4.72
C ASP A 177 10.75 14.34 6.19
N LEU A 178 10.14 13.25 6.62
CA LEU A 178 10.22 12.79 8.01
C LEU A 178 11.59 12.19 8.37
N ASN A 179 12.48 11.98 7.41
CA ASN A 179 13.86 11.55 7.65
C ASN A 179 14.81 12.74 7.84
N GLU A 180 14.44 13.93 7.39
CA GLU A 180 15.23 15.13 7.58
C GLU A 180 14.82 15.86 8.88
N GLU A 181 15.81 16.35 9.63
CA GLU A 181 15.58 17.23 10.79
C GLU A 181 15.24 18.67 10.38
N ARG A 182 14.98 18.93 9.12
CA ARG A 182 14.58 20.25 8.64
C ARG A 182 13.20 20.60 9.16
N MET A 183 13.10 21.78 9.73
CA MET A 183 11.80 22.35 10.08
C MET A 183 10.96 22.50 8.81
N PRO A 184 9.80 21.88 8.73
CA PRO A 184 8.91 22.03 7.58
C PRO A 184 8.41 23.47 7.49
N GLU A 185 7.94 23.86 6.30
CA GLU A 185 7.25 25.15 6.15
C GLU A 185 6.05 25.23 7.10
N PRO A 186 5.78 26.38 7.72
CA PRO A 186 4.75 26.53 8.77
C PRO A 186 3.39 25.95 8.41
N HIS A 187 2.94 26.11 7.15
CA HIS A 187 1.65 25.60 6.70
C HIS A 187 1.61 24.05 6.63
N LEU A 188 2.76 23.38 6.42
CA LEU A 188 2.85 21.92 6.44
C LEU A 188 2.82 21.39 7.88
N LEU A 189 3.39 22.14 8.83
CA LEU A 189 3.27 21.83 10.26
C LEU A 189 1.82 21.94 10.74
N GLU A 190 1.10 23.00 10.36
CA GLU A 190 -0.32 23.15 10.71
C GLU A 190 -1.19 22.01 10.14
N LEU A 191 -0.96 21.61 8.89
CA LEU A 191 -1.65 20.47 8.29
C LEU A 191 -1.33 19.18 9.00
N PHE A 192 -0.09 19.00 9.39
CA PHE A 192 0.38 17.85 10.15
C PHE A 192 -0.22 17.80 11.54
N GLU A 193 -0.25 18.92 12.27
CA GLU A 193 -0.84 19.04 13.61
C GLU A 193 -2.36 18.83 13.56
N LYS A 194 -3.08 19.45 12.62
CA LYS A 194 -4.51 19.23 12.43
C LYS A 194 -4.86 17.76 12.19
N SER A 195 -4.08 17.09 11.36
CA SER A 195 -4.28 15.66 11.07
C SER A 195 -4.02 14.75 12.27
N GLN A 196 -3.17 15.18 13.23
CA GLN A 196 -2.95 14.46 14.49
C GLN A 196 -4.17 14.59 15.43
N ILE A 197 -4.77 15.77 15.48
CA ILE A 197 -5.93 16.09 16.35
C ILE A 197 -7.18 15.36 15.84
N GLU A 198 -7.41 15.38 14.54
CA GLU A 198 -8.55 14.68 13.91
C GLU A 198 -8.46 13.16 14.02
N GLY A 199 -7.24 12.59 14.03
CA GLY A 199 -7.01 11.16 14.24
C GLY A 199 -7.18 10.68 15.68
N GLU A 200 -7.16 11.57 16.68
CA GLU A 200 -7.40 11.25 18.08
C GLU A 200 -8.89 11.32 18.48
N SER A 201 -9.74 11.91 17.63
CA SER A 201 -11.17 12.13 17.90
C SER A 201 -12.10 11.12 17.21
N LEU A 202 -11.57 10.08 16.60
CA LEU A 202 -12.30 8.94 16.00
C LEU A 202 -11.83 7.62 16.65
#